data_72e887cedc5362fc654e4649cbcd659f
#
_entry.id   72e887cedc5362fc654e4649cbcd659f
#
_cell.length_a   1.000
_cell.length_b   1.000
_cell.length_c   1.000
_cell.angle_alpha   90.00
_cell.angle_beta   90.00
_cell.angle_gamma   90.00
#
_symmetry.space_group_name_H-M   'P 1'
#
loop_
_entity.id
_entity.type
_entity.pdbx_description
1 polymer ?
#
loop_
_entity_poly.entity_id
_entity_poly.type
_entity_poly.pdbx_seq_one_letter_code
_entity_poly.pdbx_strand_id
1 'polypeptide(L)'
;EPLSGFADPYSVTVGYANQSRKLGCEIDIGNEVTAIKIDHGRVLGVKTSTGDVNSDRVVIAAGPWSGALLNELGLDFGIKTVRHQVFLLDRGDKVVGWPPIIGDVALGFSARPDIGNVIMVGVGEDEVVGPCEYNQSVDTEMLIKIQSDIARRIPGVLDATFVGGWSGLFTVTPDWHPILSKIDGIEGLYVAVGFSGHGFKLSPMVGQVMGDIILGQTSKSIDVSSLGADRFKDGRPMKSRYDMQVLA
;
A
#
# COMPACT_ATOMS: atom_id res chain seq x y z
N GLU A 1 6.80 -20.18 -3.81
CA GLU A 1 5.59 -20.45 -4.63
C GLU A 1 5.97 -20.51 -6.11
N PRO A 2 5.92 -21.69 -6.75
CA PRO A 2 6.45 -21.86 -8.12
C PRO A 2 5.58 -21.20 -9.20
N LEU A 3 4.36 -20.78 -8.88
CA LEU A 3 3.44 -20.10 -9.81
C LEU A 3 3.30 -18.61 -9.51
N SER A 4 4.06 -18.08 -8.57
CA SER A 4 4.05 -16.66 -8.26
C SER A 4 4.74 -15.86 -9.35
N GLY A 5 4.31 -14.61 -9.53
CA GLY A 5 4.86 -13.68 -10.50
C GLY A 5 4.76 -12.26 -10.00
N PHE A 6 5.04 -11.34 -10.89
CA PHE A 6 4.86 -9.91 -10.66
C PHE A 6 4.11 -9.28 -11.84
N ALA A 7 3.49 -8.15 -11.59
CA ALA A 7 2.81 -7.39 -12.61
C ALA A 7 3.20 -5.91 -12.49
N ASP A 8 3.14 -5.19 -13.60
CA ASP A 8 3.38 -3.75 -13.63
C ASP A 8 2.22 -3.00 -12.95
N PRO A 9 2.47 -2.25 -11.86
CA PRO A 9 1.42 -1.61 -11.09
C PRO A 9 0.68 -0.51 -11.84
N TYR A 10 1.36 0.19 -12.75
CA TYR A 10 0.73 1.21 -13.57
C TYR A 10 -0.27 0.60 -14.55
N SER A 11 0.13 -0.44 -15.27
CA SER A 11 -0.74 -1.14 -16.22
C SER A 11 -1.96 -1.75 -15.54
N VAL A 12 -1.80 -2.34 -14.35
CA VAL A 12 -2.90 -2.89 -13.56
C VAL A 12 -3.86 -1.79 -13.12
N THR A 13 -3.34 -0.67 -12.58
CA THR A 13 -4.16 0.46 -12.14
C THR A 13 -4.96 1.08 -13.30
N VAL A 14 -4.30 1.31 -14.44
CA VAL A 14 -4.95 1.82 -15.65
C VAL A 14 -5.98 0.84 -16.19
N GLY A 15 -5.68 -0.46 -16.13
CA GLY A 15 -6.63 -1.52 -16.50
C GLY A 15 -7.91 -1.47 -15.69
N TYR A 16 -7.81 -1.39 -14.36
CA TYR A 16 -8.96 -1.21 -13.47
C TYR A 16 -9.72 0.09 -13.76
N ALA A 17 -9.02 1.21 -13.90
CA ALA A 17 -9.63 2.50 -14.20
C ALA A 17 -10.43 2.47 -15.50
N ASN A 18 -9.85 1.90 -16.56
CA ASN A 18 -10.53 1.79 -17.86
C ASN A 18 -11.77 0.89 -17.78
N GLN A 19 -11.68 -0.22 -17.05
CA GLN A 19 -12.82 -1.12 -16.89
C GLN A 19 -13.92 -0.47 -16.03
N SER A 20 -13.56 0.25 -14.97
CA SER A 20 -14.51 0.99 -14.13
C SER A 20 -15.26 2.04 -14.95
N ARG A 21 -14.57 2.81 -15.82
CA ARG A 21 -15.22 3.76 -16.71
C ARG A 21 -16.22 3.11 -17.66
N LYS A 22 -15.92 1.93 -18.20
CA LYS A 22 -16.87 1.16 -19.04
C LYS A 22 -18.13 0.74 -18.28
N LEU A 23 -18.00 0.59 -16.95
CA LEU A 23 -19.12 0.26 -16.07
C LEU A 23 -19.85 1.50 -15.53
N GLY A 24 -19.50 2.70 -16.01
CA GLY A 24 -20.17 3.95 -15.65
C GLY A 24 -19.53 4.71 -14.48
N CYS A 25 -18.37 4.29 -13.98
CA CYS A 25 -17.64 5.07 -12.98
C CYS A 25 -17.04 6.33 -13.62
N GLU A 26 -17.19 7.45 -12.94
CA GLU A 26 -16.45 8.68 -13.22
C GLU A 26 -15.13 8.66 -12.44
N ILE A 27 -14.03 9.05 -13.09
CA ILE A 27 -12.71 9.19 -12.49
C ILE A 27 -12.24 10.61 -12.76
N ASP A 28 -12.23 11.41 -11.71
CA ASP A 28 -11.85 12.82 -11.76
C ASP A 28 -10.40 12.96 -11.29
N ILE A 29 -9.50 13.25 -12.22
CA ILE A 29 -8.05 13.35 -11.98
C ILE A 29 -7.71 14.82 -11.72
N GLY A 30 -6.86 15.07 -10.72
CA GLY A 30 -6.43 16.42 -10.36
C GLY A 30 -7.47 17.18 -9.52
N ASN A 31 -8.48 16.49 -9.03
CA ASN A 31 -9.50 17.05 -8.14
C ASN A 31 -9.33 16.51 -6.72
N GLU A 32 -8.58 17.22 -5.91
CA GLU A 32 -8.24 16.82 -4.56
C GLU A 32 -9.45 16.89 -3.63
N VAL A 33 -9.69 15.82 -2.86
CA VAL A 33 -10.65 15.82 -1.75
C VAL A 33 -10.01 16.51 -0.56
N THR A 34 -10.61 17.61 -0.14
CA THR A 34 -10.11 18.43 0.98
C THR A 34 -10.84 18.18 2.29
N ALA A 35 -12.06 17.66 2.27
CA ALA A 35 -12.81 17.28 3.47
C ALA A 35 -13.94 16.30 3.17
N ILE A 36 -14.38 15.55 4.18
CA ILE A 36 -15.59 14.72 4.15
C ILE A 36 -16.74 15.56 4.76
N LYS A 37 -17.85 15.66 4.05
CA LYS A 37 -19.05 16.38 4.53
C LYS A 37 -19.89 15.43 5.38
N ILE A 38 -20.08 15.80 6.65
CA ILE A 38 -20.89 15.02 7.60
C ILE A 38 -21.90 15.96 8.26
N ASP A 39 -23.13 15.51 8.38
CA ASP A 39 -24.17 16.18 9.16
C ASP A 39 -24.94 15.15 10.00
N HIS A 40 -25.14 15.46 11.27
CA HIS A 40 -25.83 14.59 12.23
C HIS A 40 -25.36 13.11 12.20
N GLY A 41 -24.05 12.87 12.03
CA GLY A 41 -23.48 11.52 11.98
C GLY A 41 -23.71 10.77 10.66
N ARG A 42 -24.08 11.46 9.58
CA ARG A 42 -24.29 10.91 8.26
C ARG A 42 -23.41 11.61 7.22
N VAL A 43 -22.82 10.86 6.32
CA VAL A 43 -22.08 11.40 5.17
C VAL A 43 -23.03 12.07 4.20
N LEU A 44 -22.66 13.26 3.74
CA LEU A 44 -23.35 14.01 2.68
C LEU A 44 -22.53 14.09 1.39
N GLY A 45 -21.28 13.69 1.42
CA GLY A 45 -20.35 13.76 0.28
C GLY A 45 -18.97 14.25 0.67
N VAL A 46 -18.28 14.86 -0.27
CA VAL A 46 -16.94 15.39 -0.08
C VAL A 46 -16.83 16.84 -0.60
N LYS A 47 -15.92 17.62 -0.02
CA LYS A 47 -15.42 18.85 -0.61
C LYS A 47 -14.19 18.53 -1.45
N THR A 48 -14.10 19.14 -2.61
CA THR A 48 -12.94 19.00 -3.48
C THR A 48 -12.37 20.37 -3.85
N SER A 49 -11.21 20.37 -4.46
CA SER A 49 -10.55 21.61 -4.95
C SER A 49 -11.37 22.34 -6.03
N THR A 50 -12.29 21.65 -6.71
CA THR A 50 -13.12 22.23 -7.79
C THR A 50 -14.60 22.37 -7.42
N GLY A 51 -15.02 21.93 -6.24
CA GLY A 51 -16.41 22.00 -5.78
C GLY A 51 -16.84 20.83 -4.92
N ASP A 52 -18.10 20.78 -4.55
CA ASP A 52 -18.66 19.71 -3.72
C ASP A 52 -19.18 18.55 -4.57
N VAL A 53 -18.91 17.34 -4.13
CA VAL A 53 -19.54 16.12 -4.68
C VAL A 53 -20.45 15.52 -3.61
N ASN A 54 -21.74 15.42 -3.90
CA ASN A 54 -22.72 14.88 -2.96
C ASN A 54 -22.82 13.35 -3.12
N SER A 55 -22.82 12.65 -1.99
CA SER A 55 -22.99 11.18 -1.91
C SER A 55 -23.43 10.80 -0.51
N ASP A 56 -24.26 9.78 -0.39
CA ASP A 56 -24.61 9.16 0.89
C ASP A 56 -23.62 8.09 1.34
N ARG A 57 -22.59 7.82 0.53
CA ARG A 57 -21.52 6.85 0.82
C ARG A 57 -20.18 7.37 0.35
N VAL A 58 -19.19 7.31 1.21
CA VAL A 58 -17.80 7.69 0.91
C VAL A 58 -16.86 6.61 1.40
N VAL A 59 -15.91 6.22 0.56
CA VAL A 59 -14.82 5.31 0.93
C VAL A 59 -13.52 6.10 0.96
N ILE A 60 -12.85 6.13 2.10
CA ILE A 60 -11.49 6.66 2.19
C ILE A 60 -10.52 5.56 1.77
N ALA A 61 -9.88 5.74 0.62
CA ALA A 61 -8.84 4.85 0.09
C ALA A 61 -7.65 5.69 -0.43
N ALA A 62 -7.31 6.76 0.30
CA ALA A 62 -6.39 7.81 -0.12
C ALA A 62 -4.91 7.50 0.19
N GLY A 63 -4.57 6.22 0.45
CA GLY A 63 -3.19 5.81 0.72
C GLY A 63 -2.52 6.65 1.81
N PRO A 64 -1.35 7.26 1.56
CA PRO A 64 -0.63 8.07 2.54
C PRO A 64 -1.39 9.28 3.09
N TRP A 65 -2.35 9.81 2.35
CA TRP A 65 -3.18 10.96 2.75
C TRP A 65 -4.41 10.58 3.57
N SER A 66 -4.69 9.28 3.72
CA SER A 66 -5.85 8.79 4.48
C SER A 66 -5.83 9.26 5.94
N GLY A 67 -4.64 9.30 6.56
CA GLY A 67 -4.50 9.73 7.95
C GLY A 67 -4.99 11.16 8.19
N ALA A 68 -4.69 12.10 7.28
CA ALA A 68 -5.16 13.48 7.38
C ALA A 68 -6.69 13.56 7.36
N LEU A 69 -7.34 12.90 6.38
CA LEU A 69 -8.79 12.88 6.26
C LEU A 69 -9.47 12.23 7.46
N LEU A 70 -8.88 11.18 8.02
CA LEU A 70 -9.42 10.51 9.20
C LEU A 70 -9.29 11.36 10.47
N ASN A 71 -8.14 12.02 10.65
CA ASN A 71 -7.89 12.88 11.80
C ASN A 71 -8.85 14.09 11.86
N GLU A 72 -9.20 14.67 10.72
CA GLU A 72 -10.23 15.72 10.65
C GLU A 72 -11.59 15.27 11.17
N LEU A 73 -11.88 13.97 11.09
CA LEU A 73 -13.09 13.36 11.61
C LEU A 73 -12.96 12.87 13.07
N GLY A 74 -11.80 13.11 13.70
CA GLY A 74 -11.51 12.60 15.05
C GLY A 74 -11.27 11.08 15.09
N LEU A 75 -10.93 10.47 13.96
CA LEU A 75 -10.67 9.05 13.81
C LEU A 75 -9.15 8.82 13.73
N ASP A 76 -8.56 8.29 14.79
CA ASP A 76 -7.15 7.90 14.82
C ASP A 76 -7.02 6.37 14.94
N PHE A 77 -6.46 5.75 13.92
CA PHE A 77 -6.18 4.30 13.89
C PHE A 77 -4.69 4.00 14.05
N GLY A 78 -3.89 4.97 14.43
CA GLY A 78 -2.44 4.82 14.57
C GLY A 78 -1.72 4.57 13.25
N ILE A 79 -2.30 4.97 12.11
CA ILE A 79 -1.70 4.81 10.79
C ILE A 79 -0.50 5.75 10.66
N LYS A 80 0.62 5.20 10.25
CA LYS A 80 1.84 5.96 9.95
C LYS A 80 2.16 5.87 8.47
N THR A 81 2.73 6.92 7.93
CA THR A 81 3.35 6.89 6.60
C THR A 81 4.84 6.67 6.77
N VAL A 82 5.37 5.64 6.14
CA VAL A 82 6.80 5.31 6.19
C VAL A 82 7.39 5.31 4.80
N ARG A 83 8.65 5.75 4.72
CA ARG A 83 9.43 5.78 3.48
C ARG A 83 9.96 4.39 3.16
N HIS A 84 9.84 3.99 1.90
CA HIS A 84 10.35 2.72 1.39
C HIS A 84 11.20 2.99 0.15
N GLN A 85 12.42 2.45 0.09
CA GLN A 85 13.37 2.69 -0.98
C GLN A 85 13.43 1.53 -1.96
N VAL A 86 13.56 1.84 -3.24
CA VAL A 86 13.71 0.86 -4.32
C VAL A 86 14.96 1.18 -5.12
N PHE A 87 15.84 0.21 -5.23
CA PHE A 87 17.10 0.29 -5.97
C PHE A 87 17.03 -0.55 -7.23
N LEU A 88 17.60 -0.04 -8.31
CA LEU A 88 17.76 -0.73 -9.57
C LEU A 88 19.24 -1.03 -9.79
N LEU A 89 19.59 -2.32 -9.87
CA LEU A 89 20.94 -2.80 -10.05
C LEU A 89 21.04 -3.54 -11.38
N ASP A 90 21.88 -3.05 -12.30
CA ASP A 90 22.28 -3.84 -13.47
C ASP A 90 23.18 -4.97 -12.97
N ARG A 91 22.73 -6.19 -13.14
CA ARG A 91 23.38 -7.39 -12.58
C ARG A 91 24.72 -7.73 -13.25
N GLY A 92 25.02 -7.13 -14.40
CA GLY A 92 26.20 -7.49 -15.19
C GLY A 92 26.22 -8.97 -15.63
N ASP A 93 27.39 -9.46 -16.00
CA ASP A 93 27.55 -10.84 -16.50
C ASP A 93 27.80 -11.87 -15.39
N LYS A 94 28.08 -11.44 -14.16
CA LYS A 94 28.44 -12.33 -13.05
C LYS A 94 27.22 -12.97 -12.36
N VAL A 95 26.03 -12.40 -12.51
CA VAL A 95 24.79 -13.02 -12.06
C VAL A 95 24.25 -13.90 -13.18
N VAL A 96 24.56 -15.17 -13.13
CA VAL A 96 24.14 -16.14 -14.16
C VAL A 96 22.67 -16.51 -13.99
N GLY A 97 21.90 -16.43 -15.09
CA GLY A 97 20.46 -16.72 -15.09
C GLY A 97 19.63 -15.61 -14.43
N TRP A 98 18.33 -15.85 -14.33
CA TRP A 98 17.41 -14.96 -13.64
C TRP A 98 17.19 -15.47 -12.22
N PRO A 99 17.51 -14.68 -11.18
CA PRO A 99 17.20 -15.07 -9.82
C PRO A 99 15.69 -15.16 -9.64
N PRO A 100 15.19 -16.02 -8.73
CA PRO A 100 13.79 -15.99 -8.35
C PRO A 100 13.46 -14.69 -7.62
N ILE A 101 12.17 -14.44 -7.37
CA ILE A 101 11.75 -13.40 -6.43
C ILE A 101 12.19 -13.85 -5.03
N ILE A 102 12.95 -13.01 -4.35
CA ILE A 102 13.52 -13.28 -3.02
C ILE A 102 12.90 -12.29 -2.03
N GLY A 103 12.39 -12.79 -0.93
CA GLY A 103 12.08 -12.00 0.26
C GLY A 103 12.96 -12.49 1.40
N ASP A 104 13.90 -11.68 1.85
CA ASP A 104 14.76 -12.01 2.99
C ASP A 104 14.31 -11.22 4.23
N VAL A 105 13.51 -11.88 5.06
CA VAL A 105 12.96 -11.29 6.28
C VAL A 105 14.05 -10.95 7.29
N ALA A 106 15.12 -11.75 7.34
CA ALA A 106 16.20 -11.54 8.30
C ALA A 106 17.10 -10.34 7.94
N LEU A 107 17.25 -10.05 6.65
CA LEU A 107 18.04 -8.93 6.14
C LEU A 107 17.18 -7.73 5.73
N GLY A 108 15.85 -7.85 5.77
CA GLY A 108 14.91 -6.76 5.55
C GLY A 108 14.83 -6.28 4.11
N PHE A 109 14.98 -7.16 3.11
CA PHE A 109 14.86 -6.78 1.71
C PHE A 109 14.00 -7.73 0.88
N SER A 110 13.47 -7.21 -0.21
CA SER A 110 12.92 -8.01 -1.31
C SER A 110 13.70 -7.73 -2.59
N ALA A 111 13.92 -8.76 -3.41
CA ALA A 111 14.58 -8.62 -4.70
C ALA A 111 13.83 -9.41 -5.77
N ARG A 112 13.72 -8.85 -6.95
CA ARG A 112 13.13 -9.51 -8.11
C ARG A 112 13.82 -9.11 -9.41
N PRO A 113 13.78 -9.96 -10.44
CA PRO A 113 14.16 -9.53 -11.78
C PRO A 113 13.22 -8.44 -12.28
N ASP A 114 13.75 -7.55 -13.11
CA ASP A 114 12.97 -6.52 -13.81
C ASP A 114 13.37 -6.50 -15.29
N ILE A 115 12.77 -5.61 -16.08
CA ILE A 115 13.00 -5.51 -17.52
C ILE A 115 14.50 -5.25 -17.80
N GLY A 116 14.99 -5.85 -18.85
CA GLY A 116 16.41 -5.77 -19.24
C GLY A 116 17.29 -6.65 -18.35
N ASN A 117 18.45 -6.15 -17.95
CA ASN A 117 19.41 -6.85 -17.10
C ASN A 117 19.36 -6.40 -15.63
N VAL A 118 18.20 -5.95 -15.17
CA VAL A 118 18.05 -5.25 -13.89
C VAL A 118 17.47 -6.18 -12.81
N ILE A 119 18.00 -6.05 -11.61
CA ILE A 119 17.40 -6.56 -10.37
C ILE A 119 16.83 -5.34 -9.64
N MET A 120 15.53 -5.40 -9.34
CA MET A 120 14.86 -4.42 -8.48
C MET A 120 14.93 -4.90 -7.04
N VAL A 121 15.35 -4.02 -6.15
CA VAL A 121 15.49 -4.31 -4.72
C VAL A 121 14.69 -3.33 -3.91
N GLY A 122 13.74 -3.83 -3.14
CA GLY A 122 12.98 -3.04 -2.17
C GLY A 122 13.53 -3.20 -0.76
N VAL A 123 13.66 -2.08 -0.05
CA VAL A 123 14.10 -2.04 1.35
C VAL A 123 13.14 -1.17 2.14
N GLY A 124 12.59 -1.73 3.22
CA GLY A 124 11.81 -0.97 4.18
C GLY A 124 12.73 -0.35 5.25
N GLU A 125 12.46 0.89 5.59
CA GLU A 125 12.94 1.54 6.80
C GLU A 125 11.72 2.03 7.57
N ASP A 126 11.82 2.06 8.89
CA ASP A 126 10.75 2.59 9.76
C ASP A 126 10.80 4.14 9.84
N GLU A 127 11.34 4.81 8.81
CA GLU A 127 11.37 6.27 8.74
C GLU A 127 9.96 6.80 8.53
N VAL A 128 9.38 7.34 9.59
CA VAL A 128 8.07 7.98 9.55
C VAL A 128 8.23 9.36 8.91
N VAL A 129 7.45 9.61 7.86
CA VAL A 129 7.52 10.85 7.07
C VAL A 129 6.12 11.42 6.81
N GLY A 130 6.06 12.68 6.43
CA GLY A 130 4.85 13.29 5.88
C GLY A 130 4.58 12.83 4.45
N PRO A 131 3.31 12.72 4.02
CA PRO A 131 2.99 12.24 2.67
C PRO A 131 3.41 13.21 1.55
N CYS A 132 3.67 14.47 1.87
CA CYS A 132 4.08 15.50 0.91
C CYS A 132 5.55 15.93 1.06
N GLU A 133 6.20 15.58 2.17
CA GLU A 133 7.53 16.08 2.54
C GLU A 133 8.45 14.90 2.89
N TYR A 134 9.01 14.25 1.88
CA TYR A 134 10.00 13.20 2.08
C TYR A 134 11.03 13.18 0.94
N ASN A 135 12.19 12.62 1.19
CA ASN A 135 13.22 12.42 0.17
C ASN A 135 12.76 11.34 -0.82
N GLN A 136 12.48 11.74 -2.06
CA GLN A 136 12.05 10.82 -3.14
C GLN A 136 13.20 10.05 -3.79
N SER A 137 14.44 10.43 -3.49
CA SER A 137 15.64 9.72 -3.94
C SER A 137 15.98 8.56 -2.99
N VAL A 138 16.93 7.73 -3.38
CA VAL A 138 17.51 6.70 -2.53
C VAL A 138 18.75 7.22 -1.80
N ASP A 139 19.04 6.63 -0.65
CA ASP A 139 20.20 7.01 0.17
C ASP A 139 21.43 6.19 -0.21
N THR A 140 22.56 6.83 -0.37
CA THR A 140 23.82 6.17 -0.78
C THR A 140 24.29 5.15 0.27
N GLU A 141 24.14 5.46 1.55
CA GLU A 141 24.52 4.53 2.62
C GLU A 141 23.68 3.25 2.57
N MET A 142 22.38 3.40 2.31
CA MET A 142 21.48 2.27 2.14
C MET A 142 21.83 1.45 0.89
N LEU A 143 22.23 2.09 -0.21
CA LEU A 143 22.69 1.39 -1.41
C LEU A 143 23.87 0.47 -1.10
N ILE A 144 24.89 0.96 -0.39
CA ILE A 144 26.06 0.18 -0.02
C ILE A 144 25.69 -1.01 0.88
N LYS A 145 24.85 -0.75 1.87
CA LYS A 145 24.34 -1.79 2.78
C LYS A 145 23.60 -2.89 2.02
N ILE A 146 22.62 -2.51 1.21
CA ILE A 146 21.75 -3.46 0.53
C ILE A 146 22.49 -4.29 -0.52
N GLN A 147 23.44 -3.70 -1.21
CA GLN A 147 24.28 -4.44 -2.16
C GLN A 147 25.10 -5.53 -1.46
N SER A 148 25.64 -5.23 -0.28
CA SER A 148 26.32 -6.22 0.58
C SER A 148 25.37 -7.30 1.09
N ASP A 149 24.16 -6.93 1.52
CA ASP A 149 23.16 -7.87 2.05
C ASP A 149 22.65 -8.83 0.97
N ILE A 150 22.35 -8.32 -0.22
CA ILE A 150 21.92 -9.14 -1.37
C ILE A 150 23.03 -10.10 -1.81
N ALA A 151 24.28 -9.65 -1.79
CA ALA A 151 25.42 -10.47 -2.19
C ALA A 151 25.57 -11.73 -1.33
N ARG A 152 25.02 -11.76 -0.13
CA ARG A 152 24.95 -12.97 0.71
C ARG A 152 24.02 -14.03 0.12
N ARG A 153 23.08 -13.65 -0.76
CA ARG A 153 22.17 -14.56 -1.46
C ARG A 153 22.54 -14.72 -2.93
N ILE A 154 23.00 -13.65 -3.55
CA ILE A 154 23.39 -13.60 -4.97
C ILE A 154 24.81 -12.98 -5.03
N PRO A 155 25.87 -13.74 -4.85
CA PRO A 155 27.24 -13.19 -4.73
C PRO A 155 27.66 -12.29 -5.89
N GLY A 156 27.20 -12.58 -7.12
CA GLY A 156 27.51 -11.77 -8.30
C GLY A 156 26.98 -10.32 -8.25
N VAL A 157 26.06 -10.00 -7.34
CA VAL A 157 25.49 -8.64 -7.18
C VAL A 157 26.53 -7.66 -6.60
N LEU A 158 27.62 -8.11 -6.00
CA LEU A 158 28.70 -7.20 -5.57
C LEU A 158 29.30 -6.39 -6.72
N ASP A 159 29.27 -6.92 -7.92
CA ASP A 159 29.76 -6.25 -9.13
C ASP A 159 28.63 -5.56 -9.93
N ALA A 160 27.39 -5.59 -9.41
CA ALA A 160 26.27 -4.95 -10.06
C ALA A 160 26.41 -3.42 -10.01
N THR A 161 26.00 -2.78 -11.10
CA THR A 161 26.04 -1.32 -11.22
C THR A 161 24.69 -0.73 -10.79
N PHE A 162 24.70 0.25 -9.90
CA PHE A 162 23.52 1.04 -9.60
C PHE A 162 23.11 1.88 -10.82
N VAL A 163 21.91 1.68 -11.31
CA VAL A 163 21.41 2.36 -12.51
C VAL A 163 20.23 3.29 -12.22
N GLY A 164 19.75 3.30 -11.01
CA GLY A 164 18.69 4.21 -10.58
C GLY A 164 17.93 3.71 -9.36
N GLY A 165 16.99 4.49 -8.91
CA GLY A 165 16.14 4.14 -7.77
C GLY A 165 15.23 5.29 -7.39
N TRP A 166 14.29 5.00 -6.54
CA TRP A 166 13.34 5.96 -5.98
C TRP A 166 12.91 5.55 -4.59
N SER A 167 12.27 6.44 -3.87
CA SER A 167 11.53 6.08 -2.68
C SER A 167 10.04 6.34 -2.87
N GLY A 168 9.23 5.52 -2.23
CA GLY A 168 7.80 5.62 -2.15
C GLY A 168 7.31 5.57 -0.72
N LEU A 169 6.00 5.54 -0.53
CA LEU A 169 5.39 5.59 0.78
C LEU A 169 4.53 4.36 1.03
N PHE A 170 4.70 3.75 2.20
CA PHE A 170 3.76 2.79 2.74
C PHE A 170 2.92 3.43 3.84
N THR A 171 1.66 3.04 3.92
CA THR A 171 0.79 3.36 5.04
C THR A 171 0.70 2.15 5.95
N VAL A 172 1.23 2.28 7.15
CA VAL A 172 1.43 1.17 8.09
C VAL A 172 0.48 1.32 9.25
N THR A 173 -0.25 0.26 9.56
CA THR A 173 -1.07 0.14 10.78
C THR A 173 -0.22 -0.42 11.93
N PRO A 174 -0.65 -0.27 13.18
CA PRO A 174 0.09 -0.82 14.33
C PRO A 174 0.34 -2.33 14.28
N ASP A 175 -0.50 -3.07 13.57
CA ASP A 175 -0.42 -4.53 13.43
C ASP A 175 -0.05 -5.00 12.01
N TRP A 176 0.33 -4.08 11.13
CA TRP A 176 0.72 -4.34 9.74
C TRP A 176 -0.37 -4.98 8.86
N HIS A 177 -1.63 -4.93 9.28
CA HIS A 177 -2.76 -5.45 8.50
C HIS A 177 -3.70 -4.31 8.11
N PRO A 178 -4.32 -4.35 6.91
CA PRO A 178 -5.19 -3.29 6.45
C PRO A 178 -6.44 -3.16 7.33
N ILE A 179 -7.06 -1.99 7.24
CA ILE A 179 -8.38 -1.73 7.80
C ILE A 179 -9.38 -1.71 6.64
N LEU A 180 -10.32 -2.65 6.66
CA LEU A 180 -11.44 -2.75 5.71
C LEU A 180 -12.72 -2.70 6.53
N SER A 181 -13.39 -1.54 6.59
CA SER A 181 -14.47 -1.36 7.55
C SER A 181 -15.48 -0.31 7.11
N LYS A 182 -16.73 -0.50 7.53
CA LYS A 182 -17.63 0.60 7.80
C LYS A 182 -17.19 1.29 9.09
N ILE A 183 -17.37 2.59 9.20
CA ILE A 183 -17.05 3.35 10.40
C ILE A 183 -18.30 3.48 11.28
N ASP A 184 -18.20 2.99 12.51
CA ASP A 184 -19.26 3.10 13.48
C ASP A 184 -19.47 4.56 13.93
N GLY A 185 -20.71 4.94 14.10
CA GLY A 185 -21.09 6.31 14.47
C GLY A 185 -21.15 7.31 13.33
N ILE A 186 -20.68 6.93 12.11
CA ILE A 186 -20.80 7.77 10.91
C ILE A 186 -21.43 6.95 9.78
N GLU A 187 -22.74 7.12 9.59
CA GLU A 187 -23.47 6.43 8.54
C GLU A 187 -22.95 6.82 7.16
N GLY A 188 -22.64 5.83 6.31
CA GLY A 188 -22.17 6.03 4.96
C GLY A 188 -20.64 6.22 4.84
N LEU A 189 -19.87 6.17 5.94
CA LEU A 189 -18.42 6.24 5.87
C LEU A 189 -17.78 4.84 5.91
N TYR A 190 -16.87 4.61 4.98
CA TYR A 190 -16.11 3.37 4.84
C TYR A 190 -14.62 3.67 4.66
N VAL A 191 -13.77 2.72 5.01
CA VAL A 191 -12.31 2.85 4.88
C VAL A 191 -11.68 1.59 4.27
N ALA A 192 -10.70 1.79 3.39
CA ALA A 192 -9.80 0.77 2.89
C ALA A 192 -8.37 1.35 2.97
N VAL A 193 -7.71 1.22 4.11
CA VAL A 193 -6.49 1.97 4.45
C VAL A 193 -5.46 1.09 5.16
N GLY A 194 -4.21 1.56 5.24
CA GLY A 194 -3.18 0.93 6.06
C GLY A 194 -2.69 -0.41 5.52
N PHE A 195 -2.45 -0.53 4.23
CA PHE A 195 -2.09 -1.80 3.59
C PHE A 195 -0.66 -2.27 3.84
N SER A 196 0.16 -1.48 4.49
CA SER A 196 1.49 -1.87 4.98
C SER A 196 2.37 -2.59 3.93
N GLY A 197 2.35 -2.11 2.67
CA GLY A 197 3.07 -2.69 1.55
C GLY A 197 2.40 -3.88 0.83
N HIS A 198 1.31 -4.43 1.35
CA HIS A 198 0.63 -5.61 0.77
C HIS A 198 -0.49 -5.28 -0.22
N GLY A 199 -0.88 -4.01 -0.36
CA GLY A 199 -2.11 -3.59 -1.02
C GLY A 199 -2.22 -4.03 -2.47
N PHE A 200 -1.13 -3.98 -3.25
CA PHE A 200 -1.17 -4.28 -4.67
C PHE A 200 -1.69 -5.69 -4.95
N LYS A 201 -1.08 -6.70 -4.32
CA LYS A 201 -1.47 -8.11 -4.51
C LYS A 201 -2.87 -8.44 -3.99
N LEU A 202 -3.37 -7.67 -3.01
CA LEU A 202 -4.67 -7.86 -2.40
C LEU A 202 -5.80 -7.10 -3.12
N SER A 203 -5.45 -6.13 -3.98
CA SER A 203 -6.40 -5.16 -4.55
C SER A 203 -7.63 -5.77 -5.25
N PRO A 204 -7.55 -6.90 -5.98
CA PRO A 204 -8.73 -7.50 -6.60
C PRO A 204 -9.75 -7.96 -5.55
N MET A 205 -9.29 -8.62 -4.51
CA MET A 205 -10.15 -9.14 -3.46
C MET A 205 -10.66 -8.02 -2.54
N VAL A 206 -9.82 -7.01 -2.26
CA VAL A 206 -10.23 -5.83 -1.50
C VAL A 206 -11.37 -5.10 -2.19
N GLY A 207 -11.30 -4.92 -3.51
CA GLY A 207 -12.40 -4.31 -4.28
C GLY A 207 -13.72 -5.07 -4.12
N GLN A 208 -13.69 -6.38 -4.20
CA GLN A 208 -14.88 -7.23 -4.00
C GLN A 208 -15.42 -7.12 -2.56
N VAL A 209 -14.56 -7.29 -1.57
CA VAL A 209 -14.92 -7.22 -0.15
C VAL A 209 -15.50 -5.86 0.22
N MET A 210 -14.88 -4.77 -0.23
CA MET A 210 -15.41 -3.43 0.02
C MET A 210 -16.75 -3.21 -0.65
N GLY A 211 -16.96 -3.74 -1.85
CA GLY A 211 -18.27 -3.74 -2.51
C GLY A 211 -19.32 -4.44 -1.65
N ASP A 212 -19.04 -5.63 -1.13
CA ASP A 212 -19.93 -6.39 -0.26
C ASP A 212 -20.26 -5.59 1.03
N ILE A 213 -19.25 -5.02 1.69
CA ILE A 213 -19.42 -4.20 2.91
C ILE A 213 -20.32 -2.99 2.63
N ILE A 214 -20.08 -2.26 1.54
CA ILE A 214 -20.84 -1.06 1.16
C ILE A 214 -22.31 -1.40 0.85
N LEU A 215 -22.55 -2.55 0.23
CA LEU A 215 -23.88 -3.03 -0.10
C LEU A 215 -24.60 -3.71 1.08
N GLY A 216 -23.93 -3.82 2.24
CA GLY A 216 -24.49 -4.52 3.42
C GLY A 216 -24.63 -6.02 3.21
N GLN A 217 -23.83 -6.59 2.32
CA GLN A 217 -23.81 -8.02 2.05
C GLN A 217 -22.70 -8.70 2.87
N THR A 218 -22.94 -9.92 3.30
CA THR A 218 -21.87 -10.74 3.88
C THR A 218 -21.03 -11.31 2.74
N SER A 219 -19.73 -11.01 2.76
CA SER A 219 -18.83 -11.61 1.79
C SER A 219 -18.89 -13.13 1.90
N LYS A 220 -19.25 -13.79 0.80
CA LYS A 220 -19.34 -15.27 0.75
C LYS A 220 -17.96 -15.92 0.58
N SER A 221 -16.96 -15.11 0.25
CA SER A 221 -15.65 -15.59 -0.19
C SER A 221 -14.61 -15.56 0.92
N ILE A 222 -14.63 -14.53 1.77
CA ILE A 222 -13.61 -14.28 2.80
C ILE A 222 -14.25 -13.60 3.99
N ASP A 223 -13.96 -14.10 5.19
CA ASP A 223 -14.26 -13.40 6.44
C ASP A 223 -13.17 -12.36 6.71
N VAL A 224 -13.56 -11.09 6.71
CA VAL A 224 -12.69 -9.95 6.99
C VAL A 224 -13.06 -9.23 8.30
N SER A 225 -13.86 -9.85 9.14
CA SER A 225 -14.29 -9.26 10.42
C SER A 225 -13.11 -8.86 11.31
N SER A 226 -12.01 -9.58 11.25
CA SER A 226 -10.77 -9.26 11.96
C SER A 226 -10.03 -8.02 11.42
N LEU A 227 -10.39 -7.51 10.24
CA LEU A 227 -9.82 -6.30 9.63
C LEU A 227 -10.65 -5.04 9.94
N GLY A 228 -11.63 -5.14 10.83
CA GLY A 228 -12.45 -4.01 11.28
C GLY A 228 -11.61 -2.93 11.98
N ALA A 229 -12.07 -1.68 11.90
CA ALA A 229 -11.40 -0.53 12.51
C ALA A 229 -11.41 -0.58 14.05
N ASP A 230 -12.41 -1.21 14.64
CA ASP A 230 -12.64 -1.38 16.07
C ASP A 230 -11.58 -2.25 16.76
N ARG A 231 -10.86 -3.09 16.01
CA ARG A 231 -9.87 -4.02 16.59
C ARG A 231 -8.78 -3.34 17.44
N PHE A 232 -8.41 -2.09 17.09
CA PHE A 232 -7.43 -1.34 17.88
C PHE A 232 -8.03 -0.78 19.17
N LYS A 233 -9.27 -0.27 19.09
CA LYS A 233 -10.01 0.23 20.25
C LYS A 233 -10.30 -0.90 21.25
N ASP A 234 -10.60 -2.07 20.76
CA ASP A 234 -10.94 -3.25 21.57
C ASP A 234 -9.70 -4.02 22.06
N GLY A 235 -8.50 -3.55 21.73
CA GLY A 235 -7.25 -4.23 22.10
C GLY A 235 -7.08 -5.61 21.45
N ARG A 236 -7.63 -5.81 20.25
CA ARG A 236 -7.58 -7.05 19.46
C ARG A 236 -6.76 -6.90 18.18
N PRO A 237 -5.54 -6.32 18.20
CA PRO A 237 -4.71 -6.24 17.02
C PRO A 237 -4.43 -7.64 16.47
N MET A 238 -4.32 -7.74 15.15
CA MET A 238 -3.93 -8.99 14.52
C MET A 238 -2.49 -9.33 14.88
N LYS A 239 -2.21 -10.61 15.07
CA LYS A 239 -0.85 -11.09 15.30
C LYS A 239 -0.34 -11.78 14.05
N SER A 240 0.81 -11.37 13.55
CA SER A 240 1.50 -12.14 12.54
C SER A 240 1.86 -13.53 13.08
N ARG A 241 1.68 -14.57 12.26
CA ARG A 241 2.05 -15.93 12.63
C ARG A 241 3.54 -16.08 12.93
N TYR A 242 4.35 -15.19 12.42
CA TYR A 242 5.81 -15.22 12.53
C TYR A 242 6.38 -14.14 13.44
N ASP A 243 5.53 -13.40 14.13
CA ASP A 243 5.91 -12.26 15.01
C ASP A 243 6.83 -11.24 14.32
N MET A 244 6.71 -11.10 13.01
CA MET A 244 7.58 -10.30 12.17
C MET A 244 6.76 -9.34 11.30
N GLN A 245 7.32 -8.17 11.06
CA GLN A 245 6.89 -7.27 10.00
C GLN A 245 7.05 -8.02 8.68
N VAL A 246 5.95 -8.20 7.95
CA VAL A 246 6.01 -8.95 6.69
C VAL A 246 6.63 -8.05 5.64
N LEU A 247 7.66 -8.53 4.96
CA LEU A 247 8.23 -7.83 3.81
C LEU A 247 7.18 -7.69 2.70
N ALA A 248 7.00 -6.48 2.24
CA ALA A 248 6.06 -6.12 1.19
C ALA A 248 6.60 -6.45 -0.21
#